data_ac8b53b734a83c72f33c2f33f1e8cbb7
#
_entry.id   ac8b53b734a83c72f33c2f33f1e8cbb7
#
_cell.length_a   1.000
_cell.length_b   1.000
_cell.length_c   1.000
_cell.angle_alpha   90.00
_cell.angle_beta   90.00
_cell.angle_gamma   90.00
#
_symmetry.space_group_name_H-M   'P 1'
#
loop_
_entity.id
_entity.type
_entity.pdbx_description
1 polymer ?
#
loop_
_entity_poly.entity_id
_entity_poly.type
_entity_poly.pdbx_seq_one_letter_code
_entity_poly.pdbx_strand_id
1 'polypeptide(L)'
;MYKIYCDGATSNNKKNEGIGGCGWVILKDGEKINEGAIHLEGTTNNECELKAMINGYLQLSSMITSLDEVEFYTDSAYIHNCYSQGWWRKWLINGWINSKKQPVANKELWELIIPLFNNKQFSFYKVKGHQGDYWNEYVDKLAVSAKLMKNLKF
;
A
#
# COMPACT_ATOMS: atom_id res chain seq x y z
N MET A 1 4.31 0.67 -19.55
CA MET A 1 4.25 1.34 -18.24
C MET A 1 3.11 0.75 -17.41
N TYR A 2 3.44 0.28 -16.24
CA TYR A 2 2.44 -0.23 -15.30
C TYR A 2 2.24 0.78 -14.18
N LYS A 3 1.00 0.89 -13.70
CA LYS A 3 0.67 1.71 -12.55
C LYS A 3 -0.13 0.89 -11.56
N ILE A 4 0.18 1.01 -10.29
CA ILE A 4 -0.61 0.40 -9.22
C ILE A 4 -1.14 1.51 -8.33
N TYR A 5 -2.45 1.60 -8.20
CA TYR A 5 -3.10 2.44 -7.20
C TYR A 5 -3.52 1.55 -6.04
N CYS A 6 -3.27 1.98 -4.84
CA CYS A 6 -3.62 1.22 -3.64
C CYS A 6 -4.14 2.14 -2.54
N ASP A 7 -5.05 1.61 -1.71
CA ASP A 7 -5.64 2.35 -0.61
C ASP A 7 -6.09 1.41 0.49
N GLY A 8 -6.18 1.94 1.70
CA GLY A 8 -6.69 1.23 2.86
C GLY A 8 -7.73 2.07 3.59
N ALA A 9 -8.67 1.42 4.24
CA ALA A 9 -9.70 2.08 5.02
C ALA A 9 -9.98 1.31 6.30
N THR A 10 -10.13 2.02 7.42
CA THR A 10 -10.52 1.41 8.70
C THR A 10 -11.61 2.22 9.36
N SER A 11 -12.43 1.55 10.19
CA SER A 11 -13.45 2.21 11.00
C SER A 11 -12.98 2.49 12.42
N ASN A 12 -11.89 1.85 12.86
CA ASN A 12 -11.30 2.05 14.18
C ASN A 12 -9.80 1.84 14.06
N ASN A 13 -9.02 2.82 14.51
CA ASN A 13 -7.58 2.79 14.38
C ASN A 13 -6.84 2.27 15.61
N LYS A 14 -7.54 1.69 16.57
CA LYS A 14 -6.92 1.03 17.72
C LYS A 14 -6.42 -0.34 17.31
N LYS A 15 -5.18 -0.64 17.70
CA LYS A 15 -4.56 -1.93 17.42
C LYS A 15 -5.44 -3.08 17.90
N ASN A 16 -5.65 -4.08 17.04
CA ASN A 16 -6.42 -5.29 17.29
C ASN A 16 -7.94 -5.09 17.40
N GLU A 17 -8.45 -3.88 17.18
CA GLU A 17 -9.88 -3.60 17.26
C GLU A 17 -10.47 -3.06 15.96
N GLY A 18 -9.61 -2.67 15.02
CA GLY A 18 -10.06 -2.06 13.78
C GLY A 18 -10.64 -3.07 12.80
N ILE A 19 -11.69 -2.66 12.11
CA ILE A 19 -12.21 -3.38 10.95
C ILE A 19 -11.78 -2.57 9.74
N GLY A 20 -11.15 -3.22 8.78
CA GLY A 20 -10.60 -2.52 7.65
C GLY A 20 -10.78 -3.24 6.34
N GLY A 21 -10.32 -2.59 5.31
CA GLY A 21 -10.22 -3.14 3.99
C GLY A 21 -9.05 -2.53 3.25
N CYS A 22 -8.47 -3.26 2.32
CA CYS A 22 -7.48 -2.72 1.43
C CYS A 22 -7.87 -3.06 0.00
N GLY A 23 -7.52 -2.16 -0.94
CA GLY A 23 -7.84 -2.34 -2.34
C GLY A 23 -6.69 -1.90 -3.22
N TRP A 24 -6.64 -2.47 -4.40
CA TRP A 24 -5.65 -2.11 -5.41
C TRP A 24 -6.24 -2.20 -6.80
N VAL A 25 -5.66 -1.45 -7.72
CA VAL A 25 -5.96 -1.56 -9.15
C VAL A 25 -4.65 -1.47 -9.91
N ILE A 26 -4.51 -2.30 -10.92
CA ILE A 26 -3.33 -2.33 -11.77
C ILE A 26 -3.72 -1.89 -13.18
N LEU A 27 -2.97 -0.93 -13.70
CA LEU A 27 -3.16 -0.42 -15.05
C LEU A 27 -1.94 -0.74 -15.89
N LYS A 28 -2.18 -1.10 -17.14
CA LYS A 28 -1.13 -1.20 -18.15
C LYS A 28 -1.49 -0.24 -19.27
N ASP A 29 -0.60 0.72 -19.53
CA ASP A 29 -0.81 1.74 -20.55
C ASP A 29 -2.18 2.43 -20.44
N GLY A 30 -2.58 2.70 -19.19
CA GLY A 30 -3.81 3.42 -18.89
C GLY A 30 -5.06 2.56 -18.78
N GLU A 31 -4.97 1.27 -19.09
CA GLU A 31 -6.12 0.36 -19.02
C GLU A 31 -6.04 -0.56 -17.80
N LYS A 32 -7.16 -0.73 -17.13
CA LYS A 32 -7.25 -1.63 -15.98
C LYS A 32 -7.09 -3.08 -16.43
N ILE A 33 -6.12 -3.79 -15.84
CA ILE A 33 -5.88 -5.21 -16.12
C ILE A 33 -6.10 -6.10 -14.91
N ASN A 34 -6.16 -5.52 -13.70
CA ASN A 34 -6.39 -6.29 -12.48
C ASN A 34 -6.92 -5.36 -11.40
N GLU A 35 -7.69 -5.91 -10.48
CA GLU A 35 -8.09 -5.22 -9.26
C GLU A 35 -8.38 -6.26 -8.19
N GLY A 36 -8.34 -5.82 -6.94
CA GLY A 36 -8.72 -6.68 -5.83
C GLY A 36 -8.97 -5.87 -4.58
N ALA A 37 -9.55 -6.55 -3.60
CA ALA A 37 -9.79 -5.98 -2.29
C ALA A 37 -9.86 -7.09 -1.25
N ILE A 38 -9.46 -6.79 -0.01
CA ILE A 38 -9.42 -7.75 1.08
C ILE A 38 -10.02 -7.12 2.33
N HIS A 39 -10.91 -7.86 2.99
CA HIS A 39 -11.44 -7.50 4.30
C HIS A 39 -10.42 -7.86 5.37
N LEU A 40 -10.17 -6.95 6.31
CA LEU A 40 -9.21 -7.14 7.39
C LEU A 40 -9.88 -6.89 8.74
N GLU A 41 -9.53 -7.71 9.74
CA GLU A 41 -9.98 -7.53 11.12
C GLU A 41 -8.76 -7.45 12.05
N GLY A 42 -8.90 -6.73 13.15
CA GLY A 42 -7.80 -6.52 14.08
C GLY A 42 -6.67 -5.70 13.47
N THR A 43 -7.00 -4.67 12.70
CA THR A 43 -6.05 -3.94 11.87
C THR A 43 -6.02 -2.44 12.18
N THR A 44 -5.05 -1.74 11.62
CA THR A 44 -4.93 -0.29 11.68
C THR A 44 -4.95 0.29 10.27
N ASN A 45 -5.15 1.59 10.16
CA ASN A 45 -5.13 2.27 8.87
C ASN A 45 -3.79 2.05 8.15
N ASN A 46 -2.68 2.25 8.86
CA ASN A 46 -1.36 2.06 8.25
C ASN A 46 -1.13 0.62 7.78
N GLU A 47 -1.59 -0.36 8.53
CA GLU A 47 -1.49 -1.76 8.11
C GLU A 47 -2.30 -2.02 6.84
N CYS A 48 -3.51 -1.46 6.75
CA CYS A 48 -4.34 -1.59 5.55
C CYS A 48 -3.63 -0.99 4.32
N GLU A 49 -3.01 0.18 4.48
CA GLU A 49 -2.28 0.84 3.40
C GLU A 49 -1.10 0.00 2.91
N LEU A 50 -0.33 -0.54 3.84
CA LEU A 50 0.81 -1.39 3.51
C LEU A 50 0.36 -2.67 2.82
N LYS A 51 -0.69 -3.31 3.33
CA LYS A 51 -1.21 -4.55 2.74
C LYS A 51 -1.80 -4.34 1.35
N ALA A 52 -2.40 -3.19 1.10
CA ALA A 52 -2.89 -2.85 -0.24
C ALA A 52 -1.73 -2.81 -1.24
N MET A 53 -0.64 -2.15 -0.88
CA MET A 53 0.53 -2.05 -1.73
C MET A 53 1.19 -3.42 -1.96
N ILE A 54 1.35 -4.20 -0.91
CA ILE A 54 1.97 -5.53 -1.00
C ILE A 54 1.14 -6.45 -1.89
N ASN A 55 -0.17 -6.50 -1.68
CA ASN A 55 -1.04 -7.38 -2.47
C ASN A 55 -1.12 -6.93 -3.93
N GLY A 56 -1.16 -5.64 -4.17
CA GLY A 56 -1.09 -5.12 -5.53
C GLY A 56 0.19 -5.54 -6.23
N TYR A 57 1.32 -5.41 -5.55
CA TYR A 57 2.60 -5.84 -6.09
C TYR A 57 2.63 -7.35 -6.37
N LEU A 58 2.13 -8.16 -5.44
CA LEU A 58 2.12 -9.61 -5.63
C LEU A 58 1.32 -10.03 -6.86
N GLN A 59 0.21 -9.35 -7.14
CA GLN A 59 -0.56 -9.61 -8.34
C GLN A 59 0.21 -9.19 -9.60
N LEU A 60 0.94 -8.09 -9.55
CA LEU A 60 1.70 -7.59 -10.70
C LEU A 60 2.96 -8.42 -10.96
N SER A 61 3.59 -8.95 -9.92
CA SER A 61 4.93 -9.53 -10.00
C SER A 61 5.07 -10.65 -11.04
N SER A 62 4.00 -11.39 -11.29
CA SER A 62 4.02 -12.46 -12.30
C SER A 62 3.86 -11.94 -13.73
N MET A 63 3.52 -10.67 -13.91
CA MET A 63 3.24 -10.09 -15.23
C MET A 63 4.39 -9.27 -15.79
N ILE A 64 5.37 -8.90 -14.95
CA ILE A 64 6.43 -7.97 -15.34
C ILE A 64 7.79 -8.65 -15.41
N THR A 65 8.68 -8.00 -16.16
CA THR A 65 10.11 -8.34 -16.22
C THR A 65 10.91 -7.22 -15.57
N SER A 66 12.22 -7.43 -15.42
CA SER A 66 13.12 -6.40 -14.88
C SER A 66 13.24 -5.16 -15.77
N LEU A 67 12.74 -5.22 -16.99
CA LEU A 67 12.78 -4.11 -17.95
C LEU A 67 11.53 -3.23 -17.88
N ASP A 68 10.50 -3.69 -17.19
CA ASP A 68 9.26 -2.93 -17.08
C ASP A 68 9.36 -1.86 -16.00
N GLU A 69 8.81 -0.68 -16.27
CA GLU A 69 8.71 0.38 -15.28
C GLU A 69 7.35 0.33 -14.61
N VAL A 70 7.35 0.52 -13.29
CA VAL A 70 6.14 0.47 -12.46
C VAL A 70 6.07 1.70 -11.57
N GLU A 71 4.92 2.36 -11.59
CA GLU A 71 4.63 3.49 -10.71
C GLU A 71 3.57 3.09 -9.69
N PHE A 72 3.87 3.29 -8.43
CA PHE A 72 2.92 3.10 -7.32
C PHE A 72 2.30 4.43 -6.93
N TYR A 73 0.99 4.44 -6.72
CA TYR A 73 0.25 5.62 -6.29
C TYR A 73 -0.51 5.32 -5.01
N THR A 74 -0.32 6.15 -4.00
CA THR A 74 -0.98 6.02 -2.70
C THR A 74 -1.31 7.41 -2.16
N ASP A 75 -2.37 7.54 -1.37
CA ASP A 75 -2.63 8.77 -0.64
C ASP A 75 -2.05 8.72 0.78
N SER A 76 -1.39 7.63 1.14
CA SER A 76 -0.79 7.45 2.45
C SER A 76 0.48 8.28 2.62
N ALA A 77 0.42 9.30 3.49
CA ALA A 77 1.63 10.06 3.87
C ALA A 77 2.62 9.17 4.59
N TYR A 78 2.14 8.19 5.34
CA TYR A 78 2.97 7.26 6.08
C TYR A 78 3.92 6.47 5.14
N ILE A 79 3.35 5.90 4.07
CA ILE A 79 4.15 5.15 3.10
C ILE A 79 5.06 6.08 2.31
N HIS A 80 4.51 7.16 1.77
CA HIS A 80 5.27 8.08 0.92
C HIS A 80 6.41 8.74 1.68
N ASN A 81 6.18 9.14 2.93
CA ASN A 81 7.22 9.77 3.73
C ASN A 81 8.33 8.78 4.11
N CYS A 82 8.00 7.54 4.38
CA CYS A 82 9.02 6.52 4.61
C CYS A 82 9.94 6.41 3.40
N TYR A 83 9.37 6.38 2.20
CA TYR A 83 10.13 6.32 0.96
C TYR A 83 10.95 7.59 0.72
N SER A 84 10.30 8.76 0.74
CA SER A 84 10.93 10.02 0.34
C SER A 84 11.92 10.56 1.39
N GLN A 85 11.66 10.33 2.66
CA GLN A 85 12.53 10.78 3.75
C GLN A 85 13.56 9.73 4.17
N GLY A 86 13.46 8.54 3.61
CA GLY A 86 14.44 7.50 3.84
C GLY A 86 14.43 6.88 5.24
N TRP A 87 13.29 6.88 5.93
CA TRP A 87 13.19 6.27 7.27
C TRP A 87 13.69 4.84 7.28
N TRP A 88 13.39 4.08 6.22
CA TRP A 88 13.75 2.68 6.11
C TRP A 88 15.26 2.45 6.14
N ARG A 89 16.05 3.42 5.64
CA ARG A 89 17.50 3.31 5.67
C ARG A 89 18.02 3.35 7.11
N LYS A 90 17.43 4.21 7.94
CA LYS A 90 17.78 4.30 9.35
C LYS A 90 17.42 3.02 10.09
N TRP A 91 16.25 2.46 9.79
CA TRP A 91 15.80 1.23 10.43
C TRP A 91 16.75 0.06 10.15
N LEU A 92 17.23 -0.07 8.93
CA LEU A 92 18.16 -1.13 8.56
C LEU A 92 19.50 -1.02 9.29
N ILE A 93 19.90 0.18 9.68
CA ILE A 93 21.16 0.42 10.38
C ILE A 93 21.00 0.29 11.89
N ASN A 94 19.89 0.76 12.45
CA ASN A 94 19.72 0.89 13.90
C ASN A 94 18.95 -0.24 14.57
N GLY A 95 18.68 -1.32 13.84
CA GLY A 95 17.96 -2.47 14.40
C GLY A 95 16.46 -2.28 14.51
N TRP A 96 15.87 -1.51 13.59
CA TRP A 96 14.42 -1.30 13.49
C TRP A 96 13.83 -0.57 14.70
N ILE A 97 14.47 0.52 15.06
CA ILE A 97 14.02 1.40 16.14
C ILE A 97 13.60 2.74 15.55
N ASN A 98 12.42 3.23 15.97
CA ASN A 98 11.89 4.50 15.47
C ASN A 98 12.50 5.69 16.24
N SER A 99 12.11 6.91 15.86
CA SER A 99 12.63 8.14 16.48
C SER A 99 12.30 8.26 17.97
N LYS A 100 11.30 7.54 18.45
CA LYS A 100 10.90 7.52 19.87
C LYS A 100 11.58 6.39 20.63
N LYS A 101 12.57 5.74 20.04
CA LYS A 101 13.32 4.61 20.61
C LYS A 101 12.44 3.40 20.91
N GLN A 102 11.35 3.25 20.16
CA GLN A 102 10.46 2.09 20.24
C GLN A 102 10.64 1.23 18.99
N PRO A 103 10.30 -0.08 19.06
CA PRO A 103 10.32 -0.93 17.86
C PRO A 103 9.45 -0.35 16.75
N VAL A 104 9.93 -0.42 15.53
CA VAL A 104 9.17 0.06 14.36
C VAL A 104 7.91 -0.79 14.18
N ALA A 105 6.76 -0.13 14.11
CA ALA A 105 5.49 -0.81 13.84
C ALA A 105 5.48 -1.35 12.41
N ASN A 106 4.78 -2.47 12.21
CA ASN A 106 4.60 -3.08 10.89
C ASN A 106 5.92 -3.54 10.24
N LYS A 107 6.92 -3.88 11.03
CA LYS A 107 8.23 -4.28 10.54
C LYS A 107 8.13 -5.35 9.46
N GLU A 108 7.34 -6.40 9.69
CA GLU A 108 7.21 -7.52 8.74
C GLU A 108 6.69 -7.07 7.38
N LEU A 109 5.75 -6.12 7.39
CA LEU A 109 5.19 -5.58 6.15
C LEU A 109 6.21 -4.67 5.45
N TRP A 110 6.92 -3.85 6.22
CA TRP A 110 7.97 -3.00 5.67
C TRP A 110 9.10 -3.84 5.05
N GLU A 111 9.43 -4.97 5.62
CA GLU A 111 10.45 -5.85 5.06
C GLU A 111 10.07 -6.36 3.66
N LEU A 112 8.79 -6.42 3.35
CA LEU A 112 8.32 -6.80 2.01
C LEU A 112 8.34 -5.61 1.03
N ILE A 113 8.21 -4.39 1.52
CA ILE A 113 8.13 -3.19 0.67
C ILE A 113 9.52 -2.57 0.41
N ILE A 114 10.41 -2.58 1.39
CA ILE A 114 11.72 -1.94 1.28
C ILE A 114 12.52 -2.39 0.04
N PRO A 115 12.52 -3.67 -0.33
CA PRO A 115 13.21 -4.06 -1.57
C PRO A 115 12.69 -3.35 -2.81
N LEU A 116 11.40 -2.98 -2.82
CA LEU A 116 10.82 -2.21 -3.93
C LEU A 116 11.34 -0.77 -3.93
N PHE A 117 11.48 -0.17 -2.74
CA PHE A 117 12.03 1.19 -2.62
C PHE A 117 13.47 1.26 -3.15
N ASN A 118 14.22 0.19 -3.01
CA ASN A 118 15.63 0.15 -3.39
C ASN A 118 15.85 -0.34 -4.83
N ASN A 119 14.79 -0.44 -5.61
CA ASN A 119 14.84 -0.93 -6.98
C ASN A 119 14.38 0.18 -7.94
N LYS A 120 15.26 0.59 -8.86
CA LYS A 120 14.99 1.68 -9.79
C LYS A 120 13.82 1.41 -10.74
N GLN A 121 13.41 0.17 -10.88
CA GLN A 121 12.26 -0.21 -11.68
C GLN A 121 10.95 0.40 -11.13
N PHE A 122 10.91 0.66 -9.82
CA PHE A 122 9.72 1.12 -9.12
C PHE A 122 9.84 2.57 -8.67
N SER A 123 8.79 3.35 -8.88
CA SER A 123 8.68 4.73 -8.42
C SER A 123 7.42 4.86 -7.56
N PHE A 124 7.45 5.75 -6.59
CA PHE A 124 6.36 5.88 -5.62
C PHE A 124 5.89 7.33 -5.55
N TYR A 125 4.60 7.54 -5.75
CA TYR A 125 3.99 8.85 -5.80
C TYR A 125 2.85 8.95 -4.80
N LYS A 126 2.72 10.12 -4.18
CA LYS A 126 1.58 10.41 -3.32
C LYS A 126 0.55 11.19 -4.11
N VAL A 127 -0.69 10.68 -4.13
CA VAL A 127 -1.80 11.41 -4.72
C VAL A 127 -2.50 12.22 -3.63
N LYS A 128 -3.15 13.31 -4.04
CA LYS A 128 -3.98 14.07 -3.11
C LYS A 128 -5.31 13.36 -2.97
N GLY A 129 -5.65 12.95 -1.75
CA GLY A 129 -6.91 12.29 -1.50
C GLY A 129 -8.10 13.17 -1.86
N HIS A 130 -9.15 12.59 -2.42
CA HIS A 130 -10.42 13.22 -2.70
C HIS A 130 -10.38 14.42 -3.65
N GLN A 131 -9.41 14.50 -4.56
CA GLN A 131 -9.27 15.64 -5.46
C GLN A 131 -9.31 15.27 -6.93
N GLY A 132 -10.27 14.43 -7.31
CA GLY A 132 -10.56 14.19 -8.70
C GLY A 132 -9.64 13.21 -9.41
N ASP A 133 -8.80 12.49 -8.70
CA ASP A 133 -8.02 11.41 -9.30
C ASP A 133 -8.94 10.19 -9.39
N TYR A 134 -9.31 9.83 -10.63
CA TYR A 134 -10.27 8.75 -10.86
C TYR A 134 -9.86 7.44 -10.22
N TRP A 135 -8.60 7.02 -10.42
CA TRP A 135 -8.16 5.74 -9.91
C TRP A 135 -7.92 5.73 -8.40
N ASN A 136 -7.53 6.86 -7.82
CA ASN A 136 -7.45 6.99 -6.38
C ASN A 136 -8.84 6.87 -5.73
N GLU A 137 -9.84 7.51 -6.32
CA GLU A 137 -11.22 7.37 -5.85
C GLU A 137 -11.75 5.95 -6.03
N TYR A 138 -11.34 5.30 -7.11
CA TYR A 138 -11.73 3.92 -7.41
C TYR A 138 -11.22 2.96 -6.33
N VAL A 139 -9.93 3.04 -5.97
CA VAL A 139 -9.37 2.16 -4.95
C VAL A 139 -9.88 2.49 -3.55
N ASP A 140 -10.20 3.75 -3.28
CA ASP A 140 -10.85 4.13 -2.04
C ASP A 140 -12.16 3.39 -1.87
N LYS A 141 -12.98 3.36 -2.91
CA LYS A 141 -14.25 2.64 -2.91
C LYS A 141 -14.06 1.13 -2.73
N LEU A 142 -13.04 0.56 -3.36
CA LEU A 142 -12.72 -0.86 -3.17
C LEU A 142 -12.37 -1.15 -1.71
N ALA A 143 -11.53 -0.32 -1.10
CA ALA A 143 -11.12 -0.49 0.28
C ALA A 143 -12.30 -0.34 1.26
N VAL A 144 -13.14 0.67 1.05
CA VAL A 144 -14.34 0.90 1.86
C VAL A 144 -15.32 -0.26 1.71
N SER A 145 -15.55 -0.74 0.50
CA SER A 145 -16.43 -1.88 0.26
C SER A 145 -15.92 -3.13 0.97
N ALA A 146 -14.62 -3.40 0.89
CA ALA A 146 -14.03 -4.55 1.56
C ALA A 146 -14.14 -4.44 3.08
N LYS A 147 -13.99 -3.23 3.63
CA LYS A 147 -14.17 -2.99 5.06
C LYS A 147 -15.59 -3.35 5.53
N LEU A 148 -16.59 -3.01 4.72
CA LEU A 148 -18.00 -3.19 5.08
C LEU A 148 -18.51 -4.61 4.80
N MET A 149 -17.87 -5.36 3.93
CA MET A 149 -18.35 -6.65 3.45
C MET A 149 -17.50 -7.79 3.99
N LYS A 150 -17.85 -8.23 5.19
CA LYS A 150 -17.21 -9.38 5.81
C LYS A 150 -17.26 -10.58 4.87
N ASN A 151 -16.13 -11.32 4.79
CA ASN A 151 -15.96 -12.51 3.94
C ASN A 151 -15.91 -12.21 2.44
N LEU A 152 -15.67 -10.97 2.07
CA LEU A 152 -15.44 -10.64 0.68
C LEU A 152 -14.13 -11.28 0.22
N LYS A 153 -14.18 -12.00 -0.90
CA LYS A 153 -13.00 -12.66 -1.47
C LYS A 153 -12.88 -12.29 -2.95
N PHE A 154 -11.69 -11.97 -3.33
CA PHE A 154 -11.36 -11.68 -4.73
C PHE A 154 -10.29 -12.63 -5.23
#